data_91e0600d7f0f2c5eb99d257309a702af
#
_entry.id   91e0600d7f0f2c5eb99d257309a702af
#
_cell.length_a   1.000
_cell.length_b   1.000
_cell.length_c   1.000
_cell.angle_alpha   90.00
_cell.angle_beta   90.00
_cell.angle_gamma   90.00
#
_symmetry.space_group_name_H-M   'P 1'
#
loop_
_entity.id
_entity.type
_entity.pdbx_description
1 polymer ?
#
loop_
_entity_poly.entity_id
_entity_poly.type
_entity_poly.pdbx_seq_one_letter_code
_entity_poly.pdbx_strand_id
1 'polypeptide(L)'
;YMDSQIKAVGGVVKVRNAHDSICTAMQALEYLKTIQVGRMVTSELGIYHIISGAFGAFDVDVLKQVGYWDIGPGLDGDITQKIRKAGYKVYFAEDAICMTNVPVKWNVLFKQRRRWSKSLVRFRLRKHRDIFMPNKNFSFSNMLSNLENVVYDFGFNYVWFAYILSLI
;
A
#
# COMPACT_ATOMS: atom_id res chain seq x y z
N TYR A 1 7.53 -24.04 -3.11
CA TYR A 1 6.71 -24.03 -4.34
C TYR A 1 5.86 -22.78 -4.30
N MET A 2 6.20 -21.78 -5.11
CA MET A 2 5.36 -20.61 -5.27
C MET A 2 4.11 -20.99 -6.08
N ASP A 3 2.94 -20.56 -5.62
CA ASP A 3 1.70 -20.64 -6.39
C ASP A 3 1.89 -19.91 -7.73
N SER A 4 1.67 -20.59 -8.84
CA SER A 4 1.86 -20.06 -10.22
C SER A 4 0.96 -18.84 -10.51
N GLN A 5 -0.07 -18.62 -9.69
CA GLN A 5 -0.96 -17.46 -9.78
C GLN A 5 -0.38 -16.20 -9.13
N ILE A 6 0.67 -16.32 -8.31
CA ILE A 6 1.35 -15.17 -7.72
C ILE A 6 2.22 -14.52 -8.79
N LYS A 7 1.91 -13.28 -9.15
CA LYS A 7 2.56 -12.54 -10.24
C LYS A 7 3.22 -11.24 -9.79
N ALA A 8 3.08 -10.92 -8.50
CA ALA A 8 3.82 -9.82 -7.90
C ALA A 8 4.04 -10.08 -6.41
N VAL A 9 5.21 -9.69 -5.92
CA VAL A 9 5.64 -9.92 -4.55
C VAL A 9 6.19 -8.62 -3.98
N GLY A 10 5.70 -8.22 -2.80
CA GLY A 10 6.28 -7.14 -2.02
C GLY A 10 7.05 -7.68 -0.83
N GLY A 11 8.10 -6.99 -0.41
CA GLY A 11 8.84 -7.34 0.79
C GLY A 11 8.69 -6.32 1.91
N VAL A 12 9.33 -6.61 3.03
CA VAL A 12 9.39 -5.77 4.23
C VAL A 12 10.32 -4.60 4.00
N VAL A 13 9.83 -3.38 4.21
CA VAL A 13 10.66 -2.17 4.20
C VAL A 13 10.81 -1.67 5.63
N LYS A 14 12.04 -1.68 6.14
CA LYS A 14 12.39 -1.21 7.49
C LYS A 14 13.12 0.12 7.42
N VAL A 15 13.00 0.90 8.50
CA VAL A 15 13.69 2.18 8.64
C VAL A 15 15.11 1.95 9.12
N ARG A 16 16.12 2.42 8.36
CA ARG A 16 17.54 2.32 8.72
C ARG A 16 17.92 3.36 9.77
N ASN A 17 17.46 4.58 9.59
CA ASN A 17 17.83 5.74 10.41
C ASN A 17 16.83 6.02 11.55
N ALA A 18 16.33 4.98 12.21
CA ALA A 18 15.30 5.09 13.25
C ALA A 18 15.72 5.94 14.46
N HIS A 19 17.03 6.02 14.72
CA HIS A 19 17.59 6.70 15.90
C HIS A 19 18.03 8.15 15.66
N ASP A 20 17.89 8.68 14.43
CA ASP A 20 18.35 10.03 14.08
C ASP A 20 17.49 11.15 14.70
N SER A 21 16.21 10.89 14.93
CA SER A 21 15.26 11.85 15.51
C SER A 21 13.98 11.18 16.01
N ILE A 22 13.20 11.90 16.80
CA ILE A 22 11.84 11.47 17.20
C ILE A 22 10.98 11.24 15.93
N CYS A 23 11.12 12.08 14.92
CA CYS A 23 10.42 11.95 13.64
C CYS A 23 10.72 10.61 12.95
N THR A 24 11.98 10.17 12.94
CA THR A 24 12.38 8.89 12.34
C THR A 24 11.98 7.70 13.19
N ALA A 25 12.04 7.81 14.51
CA ALA A 25 11.60 6.76 15.44
C ALA A 25 10.08 6.49 15.29
N MET A 26 9.26 7.53 15.19
CA MET A 26 7.82 7.38 14.94
C MET A 26 7.52 6.73 13.58
N GLN A 27 8.28 7.08 12.55
CA GLN A 27 8.15 6.43 11.24
C GLN A 27 8.57 4.96 11.28
N ALA A 28 9.58 4.59 12.09
CA ALA A 28 9.96 3.20 12.27
C ALA A 28 8.84 2.36 12.91
N LEU A 29 8.16 2.90 13.93
CA LEU A 29 6.99 2.28 14.54
C LEU A 29 5.81 2.17 13.55
N GLU A 30 5.58 3.22 12.77
CA GLU A 30 4.56 3.21 11.72
C GLU A 30 4.85 2.14 10.66
N TYR A 31 6.09 2.01 10.19
CA TYR A 31 6.48 1.00 9.22
C TYR A 31 6.36 -0.41 9.78
N LEU A 32 6.71 -0.64 11.03
CA LEU A 32 6.48 -1.92 11.71
C LEU A 32 4.99 -2.28 11.70
N LYS A 33 4.13 -1.35 12.10
CA LYS A 33 2.69 -1.58 12.19
C LYS A 33 2.05 -1.75 10.81
N THR A 34 2.31 -0.85 9.86
CA THR A 34 1.57 -0.78 8.59
C THR A 34 2.21 -1.60 7.47
N ILE A 35 3.54 -1.58 7.37
CA ILE A 35 4.25 -2.26 6.29
C ILE A 35 4.56 -3.71 6.67
N GLN A 36 5.00 -3.98 7.86
CA GLN A 36 5.32 -5.35 8.24
C GLN A 36 4.06 -6.10 8.69
N VAL A 37 3.44 -5.72 9.80
CA VAL A 37 2.30 -6.46 10.37
C VAL A 37 1.05 -6.32 9.48
N GLY A 38 0.69 -5.10 9.09
CA GLY A 38 -0.52 -4.87 8.30
C GLY A 38 -0.51 -5.56 6.94
N ARG A 39 0.63 -5.55 6.24
CA ARG A 39 0.73 -6.22 4.93
C ARG A 39 0.83 -7.73 5.05
N MET A 40 1.46 -8.26 6.09
CA MET A 40 1.46 -9.69 6.37
C MET A 40 0.01 -10.19 6.56
N VAL A 41 -0.76 -9.56 7.44
CA VAL A 41 -2.16 -9.93 7.70
C VAL A 41 -3.02 -9.79 6.44
N THR A 42 -2.90 -8.69 5.69
CA THR A 42 -3.68 -8.49 4.47
C THR A 42 -3.28 -9.45 3.34
N SER A 43 -2.04 -9.91 3.31
CA SER A 43 -1.57 -10.94 2.38
C SER A 43 -2.19 -12.29 2.68
N GLU A 44 -2.18 -12.72 3.94
CA GLU A 44 -2.80 -13.97 4.39
C GLU A 44 -4.31 -14.00 4.12
N LEU A 45 -4.98 -12.86 4.29
CA LEU A 45 -6.39 -12.71 3.99
C LEU A 45 -6.70 -12.57 2.48
N GLY A 46 -5.67 -12.58 1.61
CA GLY A 46 -5.84 -12.41 0.16
C GLY A 46 -6.30 -11.01 -0.26
N ILE A 47 -6.18 -10.01 0.62
CA ILE A 47 -6.58 -8.61 0.38
C ILE A 47 -5.39 -7.64 0.31
N TYR A 48 -4.17 -8.14 0.19
CA TYR A 48 -2.97 -7.32 0.04
C TYR A 48 -3.07 -6.39 -1.17
N HIS A 49 -2.96 -5.09 -0.94
CA HIS A 49 -3.43 -4.08 -1.89
C HIS A 49 -2.34 -3.15 -2.42
N ILE A 50 -1.13 -3.18 -1.86
CA ILE A 50 -0.06 -2.28 -2.30
C ILE A 50 1.33 -2.89 -2.11
N ILE A 51 1.97 -3.24 -3.20
CA ILE A 51 3.39 -3.57 -3.23
C ILE A 51 4.17 -2.28 -3.21
N SER A 52 5.11 -2.14 -2.26
CA SER A 52 5.90 -0.91 -2.14
C SER A 52 6.76 -0.67 -3.38
N GLY A 53 6.70 0.52 -3.94
CA GLY A 53 7.60 0.93 -5.01
C GLY A 53 9.08 0.93 -4.62
N ALA A 54 9.38 0.90 -3.31
CA ALA A 54 10.75 0.80 -2.81
C ALA A 54 11.30 -0.64 -2.84
N PHE A 55 10.42 -1.66 -2.76
CA PHE A 55 10.84 -3.05 -2.71
C PHE A 55 9.72 -3.99 -3.17
N GLY A 56 9.75 -4.36 -4.42
CA GLY A 56 8.78 -5.28 -5.02
C GLY A 56 9.33 -5.93 -6.27
N ALA A 57 8.86 -7.13 -6.57
CA ALA A 57 9.14 -7.89 -7.78
C ALA A 57 7.85 -8.17 -8.54
N PHE A 58 7.89 -8.13 -9.86
CA PHE A 58 6.74 -8.26 -10.74
C PHE A 58 7.07 -9.17 -11.91
N ASP A 59 6.11 -10.03 -12.29
CA ASP A 59 6.19 -10.82 -13.50
C ASP A 59 6.13 -9.90 -14.74
N VAL A 60 7.14 -10.00 -15.60
CA VAL A 60 7.30 -9.10 -16.76
C VAL A 60 6.18 -9.28 -17.78
N ASP A 61 5.69 -10.50 -17.99
CA ASP A 61 4.64 -10.75 -18.97
C ASP A 61 3.30 -10.23 -18.48
N VAL A 62 3.04 -10.33 -17.19
CA VAL A 62 1.86 -9.71 -16.57
C VAL A 62 1.96 -8.18 -16.60
N LEU A 63 3.15 -7.59 -16.40
CA LEU A 63 3.34 -6.15 -16.56
C LEU A 63 3.00 -5.68 -17.98
N LYS A 64 3.43 -6.42 -19.02
CA LYS A 64 3.07 -6.14 -20.41
C LYS A 64 1.55 -6.22 -20.62
N GLN A 65 0.93 -7.28 -20.11
CA GLN A 65 -0.51 -7.52 -20.21
C GLN A 65 -1.36 -6.39 -19.60
N VAL A 66 -0.95 -5.86 -18.43
CA VAL A 66 -1.69 -4.80 -17.74
C VAL A 66 -1.30 -3.38 -18.17
N GLY A 67 -0.40 -3.24 -19.14
CA GLY A 67 0.00 -1.95 -19.74
C GLY A 67 0.95 -1.13 -18.88
N TYR A 68 1.80 -1.78 -18.09
CA TYR A 68 2.84 -1.15 -17.26
C TYR A 68 2.32 -0.03 -16.34
N TRP A 69 3.21 0.87 -15.96
CA TRP A 69 2.92 2.08 -15.16
C TRP A 69 2.48 3.22 -16.08
N ASP A 70 1.25 3.69 -15.95
CA ASP A 70 0.64 4.71 -16.80
C ASP A 70 0.16 5.96 -16.05
N ILE A 71 0.39 6.03 -14.75
CA ILE A 71 0.06 7.19 -13.92
C ILE A 71 1.29 7.75 -13.21
N GLY A 72 1.19 9.01 -12.78
CA GLY A 72 2.18 9.66 -11.94
C GLY A 72 2.20 9.15 -10.49
N PRO A 73 2.20 10.01 -9.47
CA PRO A 73 2.27 9.59 -8.06
C PRO A 73 1.20 8.56 -7.71
N GLY A 74 1.62 7.45 -7.05
CA GLY A 74 0.75 6.31 -6.71
C GLY A 74 0.92 5.09 -7.62
N LEU A 75 2.02 5.05 -8.38
CA LEU A 75 2.38 3.98 -9.30
C LEU A 75 2.29 2.58 -8.69
N ASP A 76 2.77 2.43 -7.47
CA ASP A 76 2.83 1.18 -6.71
C ASP A 76 1.44 0.63 -6.37
N GLY A 77 0.54 1.47 -5.90
CA GLY A 77 -0.85 1.07 -5.66
C GLY A 77 -1.62 0.79 -6.94
N ASP A 78 -1.39 1.58 -7.98
CA ASP A 78 -2.06 1.41 -9.28
C ASP A 78 -1.68 0.10 -9.95
N ILE A 79 -0.38 -0.21 -10.06
CA ILE A 79 0.08 -1.45 -10.70
C ILE A 79 -0.37 -2.69 -9.92
N THR A 80 -0.33 -2.65 -8.58
CA THR A 80 -0.84 -3.74 -7.75
C THR A 80 -2.31 -4.00 -8.05
N GLN A 81 -3.11 -2.94 -8.16
CA GLN A 81 -4.53 -3.02 -8.45
C GLN A 81 -4.82 -3.56 -9.86
N LYS A 82 -4.05 -3.15 -10.87
CA LYS A 82 -4.16 -3.69 -12.24
C LYS A 82 -3.90 -5.20 -12.27
N ILE A 83 -2.85 -5.66 -11.59
CA ILE A 83 -2.48 -7.08 -11.50
C ILE A 83 -3.62 -7.88 -10.84
N ARG A 84 -4.16 -7.39 -9.72
CA ARG A 84 -5.29 -8.04 -9.03
C ARG A 84 -6.56 -8.05 -9.88
N LYS A 85 -6.87 -6.97 -10.62
CA LYS A 85 -8.01 -6.91 -11.54
C LYS A 85 -7.86 -7.86 -12.73
N ALA A 86 -6.64 -8.18 -13.14
CA ALA A 86 -6.36 -9.20 -14.14
C ALA A 86 -6.51 -10.65 -13.61
N GLY A 87 -6.88 -10.82 -12.33
CA GLY A 87 -7.12 -12.13 -11.73
C GLY A 87 -5.89 -12.78 -11.08
N TYR A 88 -4.76 -12.10 -11.07
CA TYR A 88 -3.54 -12.61 -10.46
C TYR A 88 -3.46 -12.31 -8.97
N LYS A 89 -2.73 -13.17 -8.25
CA LYS A 89 -2.44 -13.00 -6.84
C LYS A 89 -1.21 -12.12 -6.64
N VAL A 90 -1.24 -11.37 -5.55
CA VAL A 90 -0.09 -10.63 -5.02
C VAL A 90 0.25 -11.16 -3.64
N TYR A 91 1.53 -11.22 -3.31
CA TYR A 91 2.01 -11.84 -2.07
C TYR A 91 2.97 -10.90 -1.33
N PHE A 92 3.02 -11.02 -0.02
CA PHE A 92 3.96 -10.30 0.84
C PHE A 92 4.98 -11.28 1.42
N ALA A 93 6.24 -11.14 1.01
CA ALA A 93 7.34 -11.97 1.50
C ALA A 93 7.93 -11.33 2.76
N GLU A 94 7.65 -11.93 3.91
CA GLU A 94 8.10 -11.43 5.21
C GLU A 94 9.62 -11.61 5.43
N ASP A 95 10.22 -12.58 4.75
CA ASP A 95 11.65 -12.87 4.80
C ASP A 95 12.49 -11.93 3.93
N ALA A 96 11.87 -11.29 2.94
CA ALA A 96 12.54 -10.35 2.06
C ALA A 96 12.57 -8.96 2.72
N ILE A 97 13.73 -8.52 3.19
CA ILE A 97 13.88 -7.29 3.96
C ILE A 97 14.74 -6.28 3.21
N CYS A 98 14.24 -5.05 3.12
CA CYS A 98 14.96 -3.89 2.59
C CYS A 98 15.01 -2.78 3.66
N MET A 99 16.11 -2.05 3.69
CA MET A 99 16.32 -0.93 4.61
C MET A 99 16.26 0.40 3.84
N THR A 100 15.47 1.35 4.34
CA THR A 100 15.36 2.68 3.73
C THR A 100 15.60 3.79 4.76
N ASN A 101 16.09 4.93 4.29
CA ASN A 101 16.18 6.15 5.10
C ASN A 101 14.87 6.94 4.96
N VAL A 102 14.33 7.38 6.09
CA VAL A 102 13.11 8.19 6.15
C VAL A 102 13.43 9.64 6.51
N PRO A 103 12.55 10.59 6.21
CA PRO A 103 12.72 12.00 6.55
C PRO A 103 12.99 12.24 8.03
N VAL A 104 14.07 12.96 8.34
CA VAL A 104 14.44 13.35 9.71
C VAL A 104 13.61 14.55 10.19
N LYS A 105 13.19 15.42 9.27
CA LYS A 105 12.46 16.68 9.57
C LYS A 105 10.97 16.55 9.29
N TRP A 106 10.12 17.04 10.20
CA TRP A 106 8.67 17.02 10.10
C TRP A 106 8.12 17.66 8.83
N ASN A 107 8.66 18.79 8.41
CA ASN A 107 8.20 19.50 7.20
C ASN A 107 8.40 18.64 5.93
N VAL A 108 9.47 17.85 5.86
CA VAL A 108 9.74 16.94 4.74
C VAL A 108 8.78 15.75 4.79
N LEU A 109 8.56 15.19 6.00
CA LEU A 109 7.59 14.14 6.22
C LEU A 109 6.17 14.57 5.79
N PHE A 110 5.70 15.75 6.22
CA PHE A 110 4.38 16.25 5.84
C PHE A 110 4.22 16.45 4.32
N LYS A 111 5.25 16.94 3.63
CA LYS A 111 5.25 17.04 2.17
C LYS A 111 5.13 15.67 1.51
N GLN A 112 5.86 14.67 2.00
CA GLN A 112 5.80 13.29 1.53
C GLN A 112 4.40 12.69 1.73
N ARG A 113 3.82 12.80 2.94
CA ARG A 113 2.50 12.28 3.27
C ARG A 113 1.38 12.93 2.45
N ARG A 114 1.43 14.24 2.27
CA ARG A 114 0.50 14.97 1.40
C ARG A 114 0.53 14.45 -0.05
N ARG A 115 1.72 14.12 -0.57
CA ARG A 115 1.86 13.51 -1.90
C ARG A 115 1.22 12.13 -1.94
N TRP A 116 1.43 11.31 -0.91
CA TRP A 116 0.85 9.97 -0.83
C TRP A 116 -0.67 10.01 -0.72
N SER A 117 -1.23 10.83 0.15
CA SER A 117 -2.69 10.97 0.28
C SER A 117 -3.36 11.40 -1.03
N LYS A 118 -2.75 12.35 -1.76
CA LYS A 118 -3.25 12.75 -3.09
C LYS A 118 -3.22 11.59 -4.09
N SER A 119 -2.21 10.73 -4.03
CA SER A 119 -2.11 9.59 -4.93
C SER A 119 -3.17 8.53 -4.64
N LEU A 120 -3.46 8.27 -3.35
CA LEU A 120 -4.51 7.34 -2.94
C LEU A 120 -5.88 7.72 -3.51
N VAL A 121 -6.27 9.00 -3.39
CA VAL A 121 -7.52 9.50 -3.98
C VAL A 121 -7.53 9.31 -5.50
N ARG A 122 -6.41 9.62 -6.19
CA ARG A 122 -6.33 9.55 -7.64
C ARG A 122 -6.54 8.15 -8.16
N PHE A 123 -5.80 7.16 -7.68
CA PHE A 123 -5.90 5.83 -8.25
C PHE A 123 -7.08 5.01 -7.70
N ARG A 124 -7.40 5.11 -6.41
CA ARG A 124 -8.47 4.29 -5.82
C ARG A 124 -9.87 4.82 -6.10
N LEU A 125 -10.11 6.09 -5.80
CA LEU A 125 -11.44 6.65 -5.88
C LEU A 125 -11.80 7.14 -7.29
N ARG A 126 -10.81 7.47 -8.13
CA ARG A 126 -11.07 7.95 -9.49
C ARG A 126 -10.82 6.88 -10.55
N LYS A 127 -9.60 6.33 -10.62
CA LYS A 127 -9.21 5.41 -11.69
C LYS A 127 -9.84 4.03 -11.52
N HIS A 128 -9.85 3.46 -10.32
CA HIS A 128 -10.33 2.11 -10.04
C HIS A 128 -11.68 2.08 -9.30
N ARG A 129 -12.53 3.10 -9.49
CA ARG A 129 -13.88 3.16 -8.91
C ARG A 129 -14.79 2.01 -9.30
N ASP A 130 -14.52 1.37 -10.44
CA ASP A 130 -15.25 0.21 -10.96
C ASP A 130 -15.17 -1.03 -10.05
N ILE A 131 -14.18 -1.08 -9.15
CA ILE A 131 -14.03 -2.18 -8.17
C ILE A 131 -15.21 -2.24 -7.18
N PHE A 132 -15.85 -1.11 -6.92
CA PHE A 132 -17.01 -1.03 -6.03
C PHE A 132 -18.33 -1.35 -6.73
N MET A 133 -18.32 -1.59 -8.03
CA MET A 133 -19.52 -1.84 -8.83
C MET A 133 -19.55 -3.28 -9.34
N PRO A 134 -20.72 -3.96 -9.34
CA PRO A 134 -20.86 -5.25 -9.97
C PRO A 134 -20.58 -5.13 -11.48
N ASN A 135 -19.53 -5.76 -11.95
CA ASN A 135 -19.12 -5.82 -13.35
C ASN A 135 -18.50 -7.18 -13.67
N LYS A 136 -18.18 -7.44 -14.94
CA LYS A 136 -17.60 -8.73 -15.37
C LYS A 136 -16.31 -9.12 -14.67
N ASN A 137 -15.57 -8.14 -14.12
CA ASN A 137 -14.31 -8.34 -13.42
C ASN A 137 -14.46 -8.12 -11.90
N PHE A 138 -15.70 -8.16 -11.38
CA PHE A 138 -15.96 -7.98 -9.97
C PHE A 138 -15.33 -9.11 -9.16
N SER A 139 -14.54 -8.74 -8.15
CA SER A 139 -14.00 -9.65 -7.16
C SER A 139 -14.29 -9.11 -5.77
N PHE A 140 -14.94 -9.91 -4.95
CA PHE A 140 -15.25 -9.57 -3.56
C PHE A 140 -13.96 -9.26 -2.76
N SER A 141 -12.88 -10.02 -2.99
CA SER A 141 -11.58 -9.77 -2.37
C SER A 141 -10.99 -8.40 -2.77
N ASN A 142 -11.15 -8.00 -4.05
CA ASN A 142 -10.68 -6.69 -4.50
C ASN A 142 -11.52 -5.55 -3.91
N MET A 143 -12.83 -5.73 -3.81
CA MET A 143 -13.71 -4.77 -3.14
C MET A 143 -13.38 -4.63 -1.66
N LEU A 144 -13.23 -5.75 -0.94
CA LEU A 144 -12.87 -5.75 0.49
C LEU A 144 -11.52 -5.11 0.73
N SER A 145 -10.51 -5.40 -0.11
CA SER A 145 -9.19 -4.80 -0.09
C SER A 145 -9.23 -3.27 -0.22
N ASN A 146 -10.07 -2.74 -1.12
CA ASN A 146 -10.21 -1.30 -1.28
C ASN A 146 -11.02 -0.66 -0.16
N LEU A 147 -12.06 -1.32 0.32
CA LEU A 147 -12.88 -0.85 1.44
C LEU A 147 -12.06 -0.77 2.72
N GLU A 148 -11.33 -1.83 3.07
CA GLU A 148 -10.41 -1.85 4.23
C GLU A 148 -9.47 -0.66 4.20
N ASN A 149 -8.88 -0.40 3.06
CA ASN A 149 -7.91 0.66 2.89
C ASN A 149 -8.53 2.06 2.99
N VAL A 150 -9.73 2.26 2.42
CA VAL A 150 -10.46 3.53 2.56
C VAL A 150 -10.83 3.77 4.02
N VAL A 151 -11.33 2.74 4.71
CA VAL A 151 -11.67 2.83 6.14
C VAL A 151 -10.42 3.11 6.98
N TYR A 152 -9.30 2.44 6.70
CA TYR A 152 -8.06 2.63 7.44
C TYR A 152 -7.44 4.00 7.17
N ASP A 153 -7.29 4.40 5.90
CA ASP A 153 -6.60 5.65 5.53
C ASP A 153 -7.44 6.90 5.82
N PHE A 154 -8.76 6.82 5.74
CA PHE A 154 -9.65 7.96 5.98
C PHE A 154 -10.40 7.85 7.31
N GLY A 155 -10.99 6.71 7.64
CA GLY A 155 -11.81 6.53 8.83
C GLY A 155 -11.00 6.63 10.11
N PHE A 156 -10.02 5.75 10.30
CA PHE A 156 -9.24 5.71 11.53
C PHE A 156 -8.40 6.96 11.77
N ASN A 157 -7.85 7.57 10.72
CA ASN A 157 -7.07 8.79 10.88
C ASN A 157 -7.95 9.97 11.34
N TYR A 158 -9.18 10.10 10.83
CA TYR A 158 -10.11 11.16 11.26
C TYR A 158 -10.65 10.90 12.66
N VAL A 159 -11.01 9.67 12.99
CA VAL A 159 -11.49 9.29 14.35
C VAL A 159 -10.38 9.54 15.37
N TRP A 160 -9.15 9.15 15.08
CA TRP A 160 -8.00 9.40 15.94
C TRP A 160 -7.73 10.89 16.16
N PHE A 161 -7.81 11.67 15.08
CA PHE A 161 -7.65 13.13 15.16
C PHE A 161 -8.77 13.80 15.98
N ALA A 162 -10.01 13.39 15.75
CA ALA A 162 -11.17 13.87 16.52
C ALA A 162 -11.04 13.48 18.00
N TYR A 163 -10.59 12.27 18.30
CA TYR A 163 -10.33 11.82 19.67
C TYR A 163 -9.29 12.68 20.37
N ILE A 164 -8.15 12.95 19.73
CA ILE A 164 -7.11 13.83 20.30
C ILE A 164 -7.68 15.24 20.56
N LEU A 165 -8.44 15.81 19.62
CA LEU A 165 -9.07 17.11 19.80
C LEU A 165 -10.09 17.14 20.96
N SER A 166 -10.74 16.02 21.26
CA SER A 166 -11.68 15.92 22.37
C SER A 166 -11.02 15.85 23.75
N LEU A 167 -9.70 15.61 23.79
CA LEU A 167 -8.90 15.53 25.02
C LEU A 167 -8.25 16.89 25.39
N ILE A 168 -8.35 17.90 24.52
CA ILE A 168 -7.84 19.26 24.70
C ILE A 168 -9.00 20.19 25.04
#